data_0fd5c9b82af03e5e302409b6efe74a70
#
_entry.id   0fd5c9b82af03e5e302409b6efe74a70
#
_cell.length_a   1.000
_cell.length_b   1.000
_cell.length_c   1.000
_cell.angle_alpha   90.00
_cell.angle_beta   90.00
_cell.angle_gamma   90.00
#
_symmetry.space_group_name_H-M   'P 1'
#
loop_
_entity.id
_entity.type
_entity.pdbx_description
1 polymer ?
#
loop_
_entity_poly.entity_id
_entity_poly.type
_entity_poly.pdbx_seq_one_letter_code
_entity_poly.pdbx_strand_id
1 'polypeptide(L)'
;MAMITAALVTPHAAAADVNPSSAPVTIKTEVLPSQKSSSTLVDVSSLLQKFRDISNFATGDLAKDTAYALNIVSWQMPHGGFYKDMEKQYATPWNGVTERSGWKDPSGVELGTFDNDATTSEIRFLTEMYVKTGNPIFKDSVRKAVDFILVSQYPSGGWPQVYPKRSNYSDAVTYNDNAMVQTMILLDDITQRKHGFDNDILTSQERSKLKLALDKGIAYTLKAQIINKGVPTVWGAQHDPVTYEPLPGRAYELASKSGSESVAITAFLMSLPQTPEIEHAAKSALKWFDTVREDGTKYNRQGPVYFEPDAGSVIWYRFYNVDEDIPFYADRDGKKYMNILDISEERRHGYSWAGSYARNLLKLASEQGYYKLSKPLPKS
;
A
#
# COMPACT_ATOMS: atom_id res chain seq x y z
N MET A 1 51.24 -40.96 20.85
CA MET A 1 51.16 -41.64 22.15
C MET A 1 50.94 -40.58 23.22
N ALA A 2 49.72 -40.35 23.64
CA ALA A 2 49.25 -39.79 24.90
C ALA A 2 47.71 -39.68 24.83
N MET A 3 47.05 -40.58 25.52
CA MET A 3 45.59 -40.52 25.78
C MET A 3 45.35 -39.50 26.86
N ILE A 4 44.35 -38.63 26.71
CA ILE A 4 43.75 -37.84 27.79
C ILE A 4 42.29 -38.27 27.92
N THR A 5 42.00 -38.89 29.05
CA THR A 5 40.72 -39.34 29.55
C THR A 5 39.89 -38.14 30.02
N ALA A 6 38.65 -37.99 29.51
CA ALA A 6 37.69 -37.04 30.02
C ALA A 6 36.79 -37.69 31.08
N ALA A 7 36.74 -37.11 32.25
CA ALA A 7 35.87 -37.51 33.35
C ALA A 7 34.46 -36.91 33.19
N LEU A 8 33.44 -37.80 33.27
CA LEU A 8 32.05 -37.42 33.43
C LEU A 8 31.78 -36.94 34.88
N VAL A 9 31.21 -35.75 35.00
CA VAL A 9 30.60 -35.25 36.25
C VAL A 9 29.09 -35.19 36.05
N THR A 10 28.38 -36.02 36.81
CA THR A 10 26.91 -35.97 36.94
C THR A 10 26.52 -35.00 38.06
N PRO A 11 25.57 -34.09 37.88
CA PRO A 11 25.01 -33.36 38.99
C PRO A 11 23.80 -34.10 39.59
N HIS A 12 23.82 -34.24 40.89
CA HIS A 12 22.73 -34.69 41.77
C HIS A 12 21.59 -33.66 41.75
N ALA A 13 20.38 -34.12 41.47
CA ALA A 13 19.17 -33.33 41.67
C ALA A 13 18.67 -33.48 43.10
N ALA A 14 18.59 -32.38 43.82
CA ALA A 14 17.89 -32.30 45.11
C ALA A 14 16.39 -32.04 44.83
N ALA A 15 15.53 -32.92 45.32
CA ALA A 15 14.08 -32.75 45.30
C ALA A 15 13.71 -31.76 46.41
N ALA A 16 12.98 -30.70 46.02
CA ALA A 16 12.32 -29.81 46.98
C ALA A 16 10.82 -30.15 46.99
N ASP A 17 10.31 -30.48 48.16
CA ASP A 17 8.89 -30.70 48.46
C ASP A 17 8.07 -29.43 48.18
N VAL A 18 7.07 -29.51 47.31
CA VAL A 18 6.07 -28.46 47.06
C VAL A 18 4.77 -28.86 47.71
N ASN A 19 4.37 -28.11 48.72
CA ASN A 19 3.10 -28.21 49.39
C ASN A 19 1.94 -27.69 48.53
N PRO A 20 0.87 -28.47 48.27
CA PRO A 20 -0.28 -27.99 47.46
C PRO A 20 -1.34 -27.37 48.37
N SER A 21 -1.32 -26.06 48.53
CA SER A 21 -2.46 -25.31 49.07
C SER A 21 -2.50 -23.90 48.48
N SER A 22 -3.18 -23.73 47.35
CA SER A 22 -3.73 -22.44 46.94
C SER A 22 -5.02 -22.69 46.16
N ALA A 23 -6.12 -22.14 46.68
CA ALA A 23 -7.45 -22.17 46.07
C ALA A 23 -7.44 -21.48 44.70
N PRO A 24 -8.35 -21.85 43.78
CA PRO A 24 -8.40 -21.25 42.45
C PRO A 24 -8.81 -19.77 42.53
N VAL A 25 -7.96 -18.88 42.04
CA VAL A 25 -8.28 -17.47 41.84
C VAL A 25 -9.25 -17.39 40.64
N THR A 26 -10.49 -17.12 40.90
CA THR A 26 -11.51 -16.82 39.89
C THR A 26 -11.24 -15.43 39.34
N ILE A 27 -10.59 -15.32 38.18
CA ILE A 27 -10.49 -14.07 37.44
C ILE A 27 -11.89 -13.77 36.89
N LYS A 28 -12.59 -12.83 37.50
CA LYS A 28 -13.79 -12.22 36.90
C LYS A 28 -13.34 -11.41 35.68
N THR A 29 -13.58 -11.94 34.50
CA THR A 29 -13.49 -11.18 33.27
C THR A 29 -14.64 -10.17 33.26
N GLU A 30 -14.39 -8.93 33.65
CA GLU A 30 -15.34 -7.85 33.39
C GLU A 30 -15.44 -7.69 31.88
N VAL A 31 -16.58 -8.14 31.33
CA VAL A 31 -16.97 -7.82 29.96
C VAL A 31 -17.32 -6.34 29.97
N LEU A 32 -16.39 -5.51 29.48
CA LEU A 32 -16.68 -4.12 29.17
C LEU A 32 -17.91 -4.06 28.26
N PRO A 33 -18.89 -3.19 28.54
CA PRO A 33 -20.06 -3.06 27.70
C PRO A 33 -19.60 -2.62 26.30
N SER A 34 -20.01 -3.37 25.27
CA SER A 34 -19.80 -3.00 23.89
C SER A 34 -20.45 -1.64 23.65
N GLN A 35 -19.67 -0.58 23.64
CA GLN A 35 -20.12 0.70 23.12
C GLN A 35 -20.50 0.47 21.67
N LYS A 36 -21.78 0.57 21.35
CA LYS A 36 -22.28 0.69 19.99
C LYS A 36 -21.70 1.97 19.42
N SER A 37 -20.55 1.87 18.78
CA SER A 37 -20.07 2.91 17.89
C SER A 37 -21.06 2.97 16.72
N SER A 38 -21.93 3.98 16.70
CA SER A 38 -22.65 4.37 15.50
C SER A 38 -21.68 5.12 14.60
N SER A 39 -20.67 4.42 14.08
CA SER A 39 -19.77 5.00 13.12
C SER A 39 -20.51 5.08 11.80
N THR A 40 -20.86 6.29 11.40
CA THR A 40 -21.33 6.59 10.05
C THR A 40 -20.20 6.19 9.09
N LEU A 41 -20.40 5.10 8.34
CA LEU A 41 -19.46 4.70 7.27
C LEU A 41 -19.39 5.86 6.29
N VAL A 42 -18.16 6.29 5.98
CA VAL A 42 -17.93 7.35 4.99
C VAL A 42 -17.85 6.71 3.62
N ASP A 43 -18.67 7.17 2.69
CA ASP A 43 -18.59 6.72 1.30
C ASP A 43 -17.43 7.39 0.58
N VAL A 44 -16.32 6.69 0.48
CA VAL A 44 -15.11 7.08 -0.27
C VAL A 44 -14.95 6.30 -1.58
N SER A 45 -15.99 5.60 -2.03
CA SER A 45 -15.94 4.72 -3.21
C SER A 45 -15.41 5.44 -4.45
N SER A 46 -15.80 6.68 -4.68
CA SER A 46 -15.33 7.49 -5.81
C SER A 46 -13.81 7.74 -5.79
N LEU A 47 -13.19 7.81 -4.62
CA LEU A 47 -11.74 7.99 -4.47
C LEU A 47 -10.97 6.69 -4.70
N LEU A 48 -11.61 5.54 -4.43
CA LEU A 48 -10.99 4.21 -4.52
C LEU A 48 -11.28 3.50 -5.85
N GLN A 49 -12.25 4.00 -6.64
CA GLN A 49 -12.67 3.37 -7.90
C GLN A 49 -11.52 3.20 -8.90
N LYS A 50 -10.61 4.16 -8.97
CA LYS A 50 -9.45 4.09 -9.87
C LYS A 50 -8.57 2.85 -9.65
N PHE A 51 -8.53 2.30 -8.43
CA PHE A 51 -7.79 1.08 -8.09
C PHE A 51 -8.51 -0.22 -8.47
N ARG A 52 -9.69 -0.11 -9.08
CA ARG A 52 -10.49 -1.21 -9.58
C ARG A 52 -10.65 -1.16 -11.10
N ASP A 53 -10.08 -0.15 -11.73
CA ASP A 53 -10.17 0.05 -13.18
C ASP A 53 -9.30 -0.97 -13.90
N ILE A 54 -9.90 -1.71 -14.83
CA ILE A 54 -9.24 -2.69 -15.70
C ILE A 54 -9.44 -2.34 -17.19
N SER A 55 -9.85 -1.11 -17.47
CA SER A 55 -10.11 -0.65 -18.85
C SER A 55 -8.89 -0.72 -19.78
N ASN A 56 -7.69 -0.74 -19.19
CA ASN A 56 -6.45 -0.98 -19.96
C ASN A 56 -6.37 -2.40 -20.55
N PHE A 57 -7.10 -3.37 -19.97
CA PHE A 57 -7.09 -4.77 -20.39
C PHE A 57 -8.37 -5.19 -21.13
N ALA A 58 -9.50 -4.63 -20.77
CA ALA A 58 -10.82 -5.02 -21.29
C ALA A 58 -11.26 -4.14 -22.46
N THR A 59 -11.56 -4.75 -23.60
CA THR A 59 -12.12 -4.08 -24.78
C THR A 59 -13.64 -4.15 -24.83
N GLY A 60 -14.25 -5.04 -24.03
CA GLY A 60 -15.68 -5.37 -24.06
C GLY A 60 -16.04 -6.45 -25.11
N ASP A 61 -15.09 -6.88 -25.93
CA ASP A 61 -15.24 -8.00 -26.87
C ASP A 61 -14.73 -9.28 -26.18
N LEU A 62 -15.66 -10.18 -25.84
CA LEU A 62 -15.32 -11.38 -25.06
C LEU A 62 -14.24 -12.25 -25.71
N ALA A 63 -14.25 -12.37 -27.04
CA ALA A 63 -13.27 -13.21 -27.74
C ALA A 63 -11.86 -12.58 -27.70
N LYS A 64 -11.77 -11.27 -27.92
CA LYS A 64 -10.51 -10.52 -27.82
C LYS A 64 -9.99 -10.50 -26.39
N ASP A 65 -10.87 -10.20 -25.44
CA ASP A 65 -10.51 -10.15 -24.01
C ASP A 65 -10.05 -11.52 -23.50
N THR A 66 -10.68 -12.63 -23.98
CA THR A 66 -10.26 -14.00 -23.66
C THR A 66 -8.88 -14.33 -24.23
N ALA A 67 -8.61 -13.97 -25.48
CA ALA A 67 -7.30 -14.16 -26.10
C ALA A 67 -6.21 -13.35 -25.38
N TYR A 68 -6.52 -12.09 -25.03
CA TYR A 68 -5.60 -11.24 -24.27
C TYR A 68 -5.32 -11.78 -22.86
N ALA A 69 -6.35 -12.26 -22.16
CA ALA A 69 -6.20 -12.89 -20.85
C ALA A 69 -5.33 -14.15 -20.89
N LEU A 70 -5.45 -14.99 -21.94
CA LEU A 70 -4.57 -16.13 -22.14
C LEU A 70 -3.10 -15.72 -22.35
N ASN A 71 -2.89 -14.62 -23.08
CA ASN A 71 -1.58 -14.05 -23.23
C ASN A 71 -1.01 -13.60 -21.86
N ILE A 72 -1.79 -12.83 -21.06
CA ILE A 72 -1.39 -12.43 -19.70
C ILE A 72 -0.96 -13.64 -18.87
N VAL A 73 -1.76 -14.70 -18.86
CA VAL A 73 -1.40 -15.95 -18.14
C VAL A 73 -0.05 -16.50 -18.60
N SER A 74 0.26 -16.45 -19.90
CA SER A 74 1.53 -16.94 -20.41
C SER A 74 2.75 -16.14 -19.93
N TRP A 75 2.56 -14.83 -19.63
CA TRP A 75 3.59 -13.94 -19.10
C TRP A 75 3.73 -14.01 -17.58
N GLN A 76 2.87 -14.75 -16.88
CA GLN A 76 2.98 -14.90 -15.42
C GLN A 76 4.30 -15.56 -15.03
N MET A 77 5.03 -14.98 -14.09
CA MET A 77 6.29 -15.53 -13.60
C MET A 77 6.07 -16.75 -12.70
N PRO A 78 7.07 -17.65 -12.53
CA PRO A 78 6.93 -18.88 -11.74
C PRO A 78 6.47 -18.65 -10.30
N HIS A 79 6.86 -17.56 -9.68
CA HIS A 79 6.43 -17.16 -8.33
C HIS A 79 5.02 -16.55 -8.27
N GLY A 80 4.32 -16.40 -9.40
CA GLY A 80 2.94 -15.96 -9.49
C GLY A 80 2.74 -14.46 -9.75
N GLY A 81 3.76 -13.63 -9.54
CA GLY A 81 3.67 -12.19 -9.79
C GLY A 81 3.79 -11.82 -11.27
N PHE A 82 3.44 -10.56 -11.56
CA PHE A 82 3.57 -9.93 -12.87
C PHE A 82 4.51 -8.73 -12.81
N TYR A 83 4.99 -8.29 -13.98
CA TYR A 83 5.78 -7.07 -14.12
C TYR A 83 4.88 -5.92 -14.59
N LYS A 84 5.33 -4.69 -14.42
CA LYS A 84 4.57 -3.49 -14.75
C LYS A 84 4.68 -3.05 -16.21
N ASP A 85 3.72 -2.25 -16.65
CA ASP A 85 3.70 -1.62 -17.98
C ASP A 85 3.80 -2.64 -19.13
N MET A 86 3.10 -3.80 -18.98
CA MET A 86 3.20 -4.96 -19.87
C MET A 86 2.11 -5.03 -20.96
N GLU A 87 1.29 -3.99 -21.14
CA GLU A 87 0.15 -4.01 -22.06
C GLU A 87 0.56 -4.34 -23.51
N LYS A 88 1.73 -3.86 -23.94
CA LYS A 88 2.26 -4.16 -25.27
C LYS A 88 2.72 -5.61 -25.41
N GLN A 89 3.35 -6.14 -24.39
CA GLN A 89 3.85 -7.50 -24.35
C GLN A 89 2.68 -8.51 -24.30
N TYR A 90 1.63 -8.17 -23.57
CA TYR A 90 0.41 -9.01 -23.50
C TYR A 90 -0.38 -9.08 -24.82
N ALA A 91 -0.07 -8.23 -25.82
CA ALA A 91 -0.64 -8.36 -27.15
C ALA A 91 -0.32 -9.70 -27.83
N THR A 92 0.73 -10.40 -27.40
CA THR A 92 1.13 -11.73 -27.88
C THR A 92 1.46 -12.67 -26.72
N PRO A 93 1.29 -13.99 -26.90
CA PRO A 93 1.69 -14.94 -25.89
C PRO A 93 3.22 -14.89 -25.67
N TRP A 94 3.66 -15.20 -24.44
CA TRP A 94 5.07 -15.30 -24.13
C TRP A 94 5.74 -16.41 -24.97
N ASN A 95 6.87 -16.09 -25.52
CA ASN A 95 7.61 -16.96 -26.45
C ASN A 95 8.57 -17.96 -25.75
N GLY A 96 8.57 -18.01 -24.42
CA GLY A 96 9.44 -18.90 -23.64
C GLY A 96 10.87 -18.40 -23.44
N VAL A 97 11.28 -17.27 -24.03
CA VAL A 97 12.67 -16.78 -24.04
C VAL A 97 12.78 -15.33 -23.57
N THR A 98 11.88 -14.45 -23.99
CA THR A 98 11.90 -13.02 -23.61
C THR A 98 11.78 -12.87 -22.09
N GLU A 99 12.60 -11.99 -21.52
CA GLU A 99 12.50 -11.66 -20.10
C GLU A 99 11.11 -11.08 -19.77
N ARG A 100 10.49 -11.62 -18.71
CA ARG A 100 9.15 -11.22 -18.24
C ARG A 100 9.19 -10.07 -17.25
N SER A 101 10.39 -9.69 -16.78
CA SER A 101 10.62 -8.57 -15.88
C SER A 101 11.89 -7.84 -16.26
N GLY A 102 11.84 -6.51 -16.26
CA GLY A 102 13.02 -5.67 -16.37
C GLY A 102 13.84 -5.58 -15.07
N TRP A 103 13.36 -6.22 -14.00
CA TRP A 103 14.03 -6.26 -12.70
C TRP A 103 14.36 -7.68 -12.29
N LYS A 104 15.55 -7.85 -11.72
CA LYS A 104 16.04 -9.14 -11.21
C LYS A 104 16.61 -8.97 -9.81
N ASP A 105 16.57 -10.05 -9.06
CA ASP A 105 17.29 -10.17 -7.80
C ASP A 105 18.81 -10.35 -8.05
N PRO A 106 19.65 -10.34 -7.00
CA PRO A 106 21.09 -10.55 -7.15
C PRO A 106 21.47 -11.93 -7.74
N SER A 107 20.59 -12.90 -7.72
CA SER A 107 20.80 -14.25 -8.30
C SER A 107 20.32 -14.37 -9.75
N GLY A 108 19.69 -13.32 -10.30
CA GLY A 108 19.17 -13.28 -11.65
C GLY A 108 17.72 -13.73 -11.80
N VAL A 109 17.00 -13.96 -10.70
CA VAL A 109 15.57 -14.30 -10.73
C VAL A 109 14.76 -13.04 -11.07
N GLU A 110 13.86 -13.15 -12.04
CA GLU A 110 12.93 -12.09 -12.44
C GLU A 110 11.99 -11.74 -11.28
N LEU A 111 11.72 -10.43 -11.09
CA LEU A 111 10.92 -9.93 -9.98
C LEU A 111 9.49 -9.60 -10.41
N GLY A 112 8.52 -10.08 -9.65
CA GLY A 112 7.17 -9.55 -9.66
C GLY A 112 7.07 -8.24 -8.90
N THR A 113 6.04 -7.45 -9.17
CA THR A 113 5.90 -6.13 -8.55
C THR A 113 4.45 -5.76 -8.26
N PHE A 114 4.28 -4.79 -7.34
CA PHE A 114 3.03 -4.08 -7.07
C PHE A 114 3.05 -2.65 -7.61
N ASP A 115 4.13 -2.27 -8.31
CA ASP A 115 4.31 -0.95 -8.88
C ASP A 115 3.38 -0.75 -10.10
N ASN A 116 2.82 0.45 -10.27
CA ASN A 116 1.92 0.80 -11.38
C ASN A 116 0.79 -0.24 -11.58
N ASP A 117 0.08 -0.61 -10.52
CA ASP A 117 -1.05 -1.55 -10.51
C ASP A 117 -0.71 -3.00 -10.90
N ALA A 118 0.54 -3.31 -11.21
CA ALA A 118 0.96 -4.66 -11.59
C ALA A 118 0.58 -5.68 -10.51
N THR A 119 0.32 -6.89 -10.95
CA THR A 119 -0.18 -8.03 -10.18
C THR A 119 -1.62 -7.82 -9.69
N THR A 120 -1.98 -6.64 -9.18
CA THR A 120 -3.35 -6.38 -8.69
C THR A 120 -4.35 -6.21 -9.82
N SER A 121 -3.98 -5.56 -10.92
CA SER A 121 -4.84 -5.37 -12.10
C SER A 121 -5.00 -6.67 -12.89
N GLU A 122 -3.94 -7.46 -13.03
CA GLU A 122 -4.02 -8.79 -13.65
C GLU A 122 -4.96 -9.71 -12.86
N ILE A 123 -4.87 -9.72 -11.53
CA ILE A 123 -5.80 -10.51 -10.69
C ILE A 123 -7.25 -10.09 -10.97
N ARG A 124 -7.55 -8.80 -11.04
CA ARG A 124 -8.90 -8.30 -11.29
C ARG A 124 -9.40 -8.69 -12.67
N PHE A 125 -8.61 -8.45 -13.68
CA PHE A 125 -8.99 -8.78 -15.07
C PHE A 125 -9.15 -10.30 -15.28
N LEU A 126 -8.21 -11.11 -14.79
CA LEU A 126 -8.30 -12.57 -14.90
C LEU A 126 -9.48 -13.13 -14.08
N THR A 127 -9.84 -12.51 -12.96
CA THR A 127 -11.06 -12.85 -12.21
C THR A 127 -12.31 -12.57 -13.03
N GLU A 128 -12.40 -11.42 -13.68
CA GLU A 128 -13.52 -11.07 -14.56
C GLU A 128 -13.62 -12.07 -15.72
N MET A 129 -12.49 -12.43 -16.33
CA MET A 129 -12.46 -13.40 -17.42
C MET A 129 -12.85 -14.81 -16.97
N TYR A 130 -12.47 -15.22 -15.75
CA TYR A 130 -12.95 -16.46 -15.15
C TYR A 130 -14.48 -16.45 -15.00
N VAL A 131 -15.04 -15.37 -14.46
CA VAL A 131 -16.50 -15.24 -14.29
C VAL A 131 -17.25 -15.31 -15.64
N LYS A 132 -16.71 -14.65 -16.67
CA LYS A 132 -17.34 -14.61 -18.00
C LYS A 132 -17.23 -15.92 -18.79
N THR A 133 -16.15 -16.68 -18.60
CA THR A 133 -15.83 -17.83 -19.46
C THR A 133 -15.90 -19.18 -18.76
N GLY A 134 -15.78 -19.23 -17.42
CA GLY A 134 -15.61 -20.46 -16.66
C GLY A 134 -14.26 -21.15 -16.89
N ASN A 135 -13.30 -20.52 -17.59
CA ASN A 135 -12.03 -21.15 -17.93
C ASN A 135 -11.14 -21.29 -16.70
N PRO A 136 -10.80 -22.54 -16.27
CA PRO A 136 -10.02 -22.79 -15.05
C PRO A 136 -8.60 -22.23 -15.11
N ILE A 137 -8.03 -22.01 -16.30
CA ILE A 137 -6.69 -21.44 -16.47
C ILE A 137 -6.60 -20.05 -15.79
N PHE A 138 -7.63 -19.24 -15.89
CA PHE A 138 -7.67 -17.93 -15.23
C PHE A 138 -7.73 -18.06 -13.71
N LYS A 139 -8.55 -19.00 -13.22
CA LYS A 139 -8.63 -19.32 -11.78
C LYS A 139 -7.28 -19.73 -11.21
N ASP A 140 -6.57 -20.62 -11.90
CA ASP A 140 -5.25 -21.12 -11.49
C ASP A 140 -4.21 -19.98 -11.49
N SER A 141 -4.25 -19.10 -12.48
CA SER A 141 -3.37 -17.93 -12.55
C SER A 141 -3.64 -16.95 -11.41
N VAL A 142 -4.90 -16.65 -11.13
CA VAL A 142 -5.29 -15.77 -10.00
C VAL A 142 -4.81 -16.38 -8.67
N ARG A 143 -4.95 -17.68 -8.45
CA ARG A 143 -4.49 -18.35 -7.23
C ARG A 143 -2.98 -18.22 -7.03
N LYS A 144 -2.20 -18.42 -8.11
CA LYS A 144 -0.75 -18.20 -8.07
C LYS A 144 -0.39 -16.75 -7.74
N ALA A 145 -1.12 -15.78 -8.31
CA ALA A 145 -0.88 -14.36 -8.02
C ALA A 145 -1.28 -13.99 -6.59
N VAL A 146 -2.31 -14.60 -6.04
CA VAL A 146 -2.70 -14.47 -4.63
C VAL A 146 -1.64 -15.06 -3.70
N ASP A 147 -1.06 -16.24 -4.05
CA ASP A 147 0.05 -16.81 -3.29
C ASP A 147 1.29 -15.90 -3.34
N PHE A 148 1.55 -15.23 -4.48
CA PHE A 148 2.59 -14.21 -4.59
C PHE A 148 2.36 -13.06 -3.59
N ILE A 149 1.13 -12.56 -3.46
CA ILE A 149 0.81 -11.51 -2.47
C ILE A 149 1.11 -12.01 -1.05
N LEU A 150 0.73 -13.25 -0.72
CA LEU A 150 0.95 -13.81 0.61
C LEU A 150 2.42 -14.01 0.94
N VAL A 151 3.23 -14.53 -0.01
CA VAL A 151 4.65 -14.82 0.21
C VAL A 151 5.50 -13.56 0.25
N SER A 152 5.09 -12.51 -0.42
CA SER A 152 5.81 -11.23 -0.46
C SER A 152 5.58 -10.35 0.78
N GLN A 153 4.56 -10.66 1.61
CA GLN A 153 4.26 -9.88 2.81
C GLN A 153 5.32 -10.08 3.89
N TYR A 154 5.84 -8.99 4.44
CA TYR A 154 6.72 -9.04 5.60
C TYR A 154 5.99 -9.56 6.86
N PRO A 155 6.70 -10.17 7.80
CA PRO A 155 6.10 -10.60 9.08
C PRO A 155 5.40 -9.47 9.83
N SER A 156 5.87 -8.24 9.69
CA SER A 156 5.27 -7.02 10.25
C SER A 156 3.94 -6.63 9.61
N GLY A 157 3.63 -7.12 8.41
CA GLY A 157 2.38 -6.87 7.69
C GLY A 157 2.51 -6.00 6.44
N GLY A 158 3.63 -5.29 6.24
CA GLY A 158 3.85 -4.48 5.06
C GLY A 158 4.20 -5.30 3.81
N TRP A 159 4.03 -4.69 2.62
CA TRP A 159 4.47 -5.27 1.35
C TRP A 159 5.57 -4.42 0.73
N PRO A 160 6.65 -5.06 0.19
CA PRO A 160 7.66 -4.37 -0.61
C PRO A 160 7.08 -3.95 -1.97
N GLN A 161 7.84 -3.16 -2.73
CA GLN A 161 7.48 -2.86 -4.11
C GLN A 161 7.63 -4.08 -5.02
N VAL A 162 8.58 -4.97 -4.72
CA VAL A 162 8.96 -6.12 -5.55
C VAL A 162 9.16 -7.39 -4.71
N TYR A 163 9.00 -8.55 -5.34
CA TYR A 163 9.36 -9.84 -4.77
C TYR A 163 9.84 -10.81 -5.86
N PRO A 164 10.90 -11.60 -5.64
CA PRO A 164 11.84 -11.61 -4.51
C PRO A 164 12.53 -10.27 -4.23
N LYS A 165 13.36 -10.20 -3.17
CA LYS A 165 14.07 -8.97 -2.79
C LYS A 165 15.09 -8.55 -3.85
N ARG A 166 15.13 -7.27 -4.15
CA ARG A 166 16.05 -6.66 -5.13
C ARG A 166 17.36 -6.18 -4.53
N SER A 167 17.45 -6.09 -3.20
CA SER A 167 18.58 -5.55 -2.44
C SER A 167 18.80 -4.05 -2.65
N ASN A 168 17.71 -3.31 -2.74
CA ASN A 168 17.72 -1.84 -2.80
C ASN A 168 16.44 -1.26 -2.17
N TYR A 169 16.16 0.03 -2.42
CA TYR A 169 15.00 0.74 -1.86
C TYR A 169 13.64 0.06 -2.14
N SER A 170 13.52 -0.74 -3.22
CA SER A 170 12.26 -1.44 -3.53
C SER A 170 11.92 -2.56 -2.55
N ASP A 171 12.85 -2.93 -1.65
CA ASP A 171 12.60 -3.86 -0.56
C ASP A 171 11.95 -3.19 0.66
N ALA A 172 11.87 -1.87 0.71
CA ALA A 172 11.10 -1.16 1.74
C ALA A 172 9.60 -1.43 1.58
N VAL A 173 8.84 -1.32 2.66
CA VAL A 173 7.37 -1.28 2.56
C VAL A 173 6.97 -0.05 1.77
N THR A 174 6.24 -0.25 0.67
CA THR A 174 6.11 0.77 -0.37
C THR A 174 4.67 1.23 -0.53
N TYR A 175 4.43 2.51 -0.22
CA TYR A 175 3.21 3.24 -0.56
C TYR A 175 3.36 4.05 -1.85
N ASN A 176 4.60 4.29 -2.33
CA ASN A 176 4.84 4.96 -3.61
C ASN A 176 3.99 4.32 -4.71
N ASP A 177 3.44 5.16 -5.57
CA ASP A 177 2.49 4.77 -6.63
C ASP A 177 1.33 3.90 -6.12
N ASN A 178 0.99 4.05 -4.84
CA ASN A 178 -0.08 3.36 -4.12
C ASN A 178 0.07 1.82 -4.02
N ALA A 179 1.26 1.26 -4.22
CA ALA A 179 1.50 -0.18 -4.30
C ALA A 179 0.85 -0.98 -3.15
N MET A 180 1.15 -0.64 -1.89
CA MET A 180 0.55 -1.32 -0.73
C MET A 180 -0.95 -1.04 -0.60
N VAL A 181 -1.40 0.18 -0.90
CA VAL A 181 -2.83 0.54 -0.78
C VAL A 181 -3.68 -0.25 -1.75
N GLN A 182 -3.24 -0.39 -3.00
CA GLN A 182 -3.93 -1.18 -4.02
C GLN A 182 -4.01 -2.65 -3.63
N THR A 183 -2.92 -3.21 -3.08
CA THR A 183 -2.91 -4.57 -2.55
C THR A 183 -3.95 -4.71 -1.43
N MET A 184 -4.00 -3.80 -0.46
CA MET A 184 -4.98 -3.85 0.62
C MET A 184 -6.43 -3.69 0.12
N ILE A 185 -6.69 -2.81 -0.86
CA ILE A 185 -8.02 -2.66 -1.49
C ILE A 185 -8.43 -3.95 -2.20
N LEU A 186 -7.51 -4.57 -2.94
CA LEU A 186 -7.77 -5.87 -3.58
C LEU A 186 -8.12 -6.94 -2.54
N LEU A 187 -7.34 -7.03 -1.46
CA LEU A 187 -7.61 -8.01 -0.39
C LEU A 187 -8.94 -7.74 0.33
N ASP A 188 -9.32 -6.49 0.52
CA ASP A 188 -10.63 -6.14 1.08
C ASP A 188 -11.76 -6.57 0.15
N ASP A 189 -11.66 -6.25 -1.15
CA ASP A 189 -12.64 -6.67 -2.15
C ASP A 189 -12.80 -8.20 -2.19
N ILE A 190 -11.68 -8.94 -2.16
CA ILE A 190 -11.67 -10.41 -2.14
C ILE A 190 -12.32 -10.96 -0.88
N THR A 191 -11.94 -10.45 0.28
CA THR A 191 -12.40 -10.99 1.58
C THR A 191 -13.85 -10.64 1.87
N GLN A 192 -14.30 -9.47 1.42
CA GLN A 192 -15.69 -9.02 1.52
C GLN A 192 -16.56 -9.53 0.37
N ARG A 193 -16.00 -10.27 -0.60
CA ARG A 193 -16.70 -10.78 -1.79
C ARG A 193 -17.40 -9.67 -2.59
N LYS A 194 -16.68 -8.56 -2.82
CA LYS A 194 -17.17 -7.37 -3.55
C LYS A 194 -16.44 -7.18 -4.87
N HIS A 195 -16.96 -6.32 -5.73
CA HIS A 195 -16.31 -5.85 -6.94
C HIS A 195 -15.75 -7.00 -7.81
N GLY A 196 -16.61 -7.97 -8.12
CA GLY A 196 -16.27 -9.11 -8.98
C GLY A 196 -15.71 -10.33 -8.26
N PHE A 197 -15.56 -10.31 -6.93
CA PHE A 197 -15.05 -11.43 -6.14
C PHE A 197 -16.12 -12.24 -5.39
N ASP A 198 -17.41 -12.10 -5.73
CA ASP A 198 -18.55 -12.85 -5.20
C ASP A 198 -18.75 -14.23 -5.88
N ASN A 199 -17.68 -14.85 -6.28
CA ASN A 199 -17.60 -16.10 -7.01
C ASN A 199 -16.73 -17.15 -6.27
N ASP A 200 -16.47 -18.30 -6.94
CA ASP A 200 -15.71 -19.44 -6.38
C ASP A 200 -14.22 -19.47 -6.78
N ILE A 201 -13.67 -18.35 -7.31
CA ILE A 201 -12.27 -18.28 -7.75
C ILE A 201 -11.28 -18.63 -6.63
N LEU A 202 -11.64 -18.29 -5.41
CA LEU A 202 -10.89 -18.62 -4.19
C LEU A 202 -11.78 -19.35 -3.20
N THR A 203 -11.20 -20.32 -2.51
CA THR A 203 -11.83 -21.04 -1.41
C THR A 203 -12.00 -20.18 -0.16
N SER A 204 -12.86 -20.61 0.77
CA SER A 204 -13.00 -19.95 2.08
C SER A 204 -11.69 -19.94 2.87
N GLN A 205 -10.87 -20.99 2.75
CA GLN A 205 -9.57 -21.06 3.43
C GLN A 205 -8.57 -20.05 2.87
N GLU A 206 -8.50 -19.88 1.54
CA GLU A 206 -7.65 -18.88 0.89
C GLU A 206 -8.09 -17.47 1.28
N ARG A 207 -9.40 -17.20 1.27
CA ARG A 207 -9.95 -15.90 1.73
C ARG A 207 -9.61 -15.62 3.21
N SER A 208 -9.63 -16.64 4.06
CA SER A 208 -9.24 -16.47 5.48
C SER A 208 -7.77 -16.11 5.63
N LYS A 209 -6.87 -16.72 4.83
CA LYS A 209 -5.44 -16.33 4.81
C LYS A 209 -5.26 -14.88 4.35
N LEU A 210 -5.98 -14.47 3.30
CA LEU A 210 -5.93 -13.10 2.78
C LEU A 210 -6.50 -12.09 3.79
N LYS A 211 -7.54 -12.47 4.55
CA LYS A 211 -8.05 -11.62 5.63
C LYS A 211 -7.00 -11.37 6.71
N LEU A 212 -6.27 -12.41 7.12
CA LEU A 212 -5.17 -12.26 8.07
C LEU A 212 -4.04 -11.39 7.52
N ALA A 213 -3.73 -11.52 6.23
CA ALA A 213 -2.74 -10.68 5.56
C ALA A 213 -3.20 -9.21 5.50
N LEU A 214 -4.47 -8.97 5.16
CA LEU A 214 -5.07 -7.62 5.18
C LEU A 214 -5.01 -7.01 6.58
N ASP A 215 -5.41 -7.75 7.62
CA ASP A 215 -5.40 -7.26 9.00
C ASP A 215 -3.99 -6.86 9.47
N LYS A 216 -2.98 -7.66 9.09
CA LYS A 216 -1.57 -7.31 9.33
C LYS A 216 -1.15 -6.04 8.56
N GLY A 217 -1.59 -5.89 7.31
CA GLY A 217 -1.32 -4.71 6.49
C GLY A 217 -1.91 -3.44 7.09
N ILE A 218 -3.16 -3.52 7.57
CA ILE A 218 -3.81 -2.41 8.29
C ILE A 218 -3.05 -2.08 9.57
N ALA A 219 -2.69 -3.09 10.37
CA ALA A 219 -1.94 -2.89 11.61
C ALA A 219 -0.55 -2.26 11.35
N TYR A 220 0.13 -2.68 10.27
CA TYR A 220 1.38 -2.04 9.82
C TYR A 220 1.15 -0.56 9.47
N THR A 221 0.12 -0.28 8.68
CA THR A 221 -0.23 1.09 8.25
C THR A 221 -0.48 2.01 9.44
N LEU A 222 -1.22 1.55 10.45
CA LEU A 222 -1.47 2.33 11.66
C LEU A 222 -0.17 2.63 12.44
N LYS A 223 0.75 1.66 12.53
CA LYS A 223 2.05 1.83 13.22
C LYS A 223 3.02 2.72 12.44
N ALA A 224 2.96 2.69 11.11
CA ALA A 224 3.84 3.46 10.23
C ALA A 224 3.39 4.93 10.07
N GLN A 225 2.26 5.33 10.65
CA GLN A 225 1.83 6.72 10.63
C GLN A 225 2.86 7.61 11.35
N ILE A 226 3.40 8.61 10.65
CA ILE A 226 4.46 9.48 11.17
C ILE A 226 3.91 10.34 12.30
N ILE A 227 4.60 10.30 13.44
CA ILE A 227 4.27 11.10 14.62
C ILE A 227 5.21 12.29 14.69
N ASN A 228 4.68 13.50 14.61
CA ASN A 228 5.42 14.73 14.76
C ASN A 228 5.08 15.38 16.11
N LYS A 229 6.07 15.54 17.00
CA LYS A 229 5.90 16.14 18.34
C LYS A 229 4.73 15.54 19.13
N GLY A 230 4.57 14.20 19.05
CA GLY A 230 3.51 13.45 19.74
C GLY A 230 2.14 13.48 19.03
N VAL A 231 2.03 14.09 17.84
CA VAL A 231 0.80 14.14 17.06
C VAL A 231 0.92 13.27 15.81
N PRO A 232 0.03 12.30 15.58
CA PRO A 232 0.01 11.55 14.33
C PRO A 232 -0.31 12.49 13.15
N THR A 233 0.38 12.24 12.02
CA THR A 233 0.25 13.05 10.80
C THR A 233 -0.17 12.18 9.61
N VAL A 234 0.72 11.92 8.69
CA VAL A 234 0.52 11.13 7.46
C VAL A 234 1.65 10.11 7.31
N TRP A 235 1.79 9.53 6.13
CA TRP A 235 2.78 8.49 5.84
C TRP A 235 3.83 8.99 4.84
N GLY A 236 4.97 8.33 4.83
CA GLY A 236 5.96 8.46 3.77
C GLY A 236 5.63 7.59 2.56
N ALA A 237 6.38 7.76 1.48
CA ALA A 237 6.25 6.91 0.28
C ALA A 237 6.85 5.51 0.49
N GLN A 238 7.87 5.37 1.32
CA GLN A 238 8.46 4.10 1.76
C GLN A 238 8.66 4.10 3.27
N HIS A 239 8.57 2.91 3.88
CA HIS A 239 8.81 2.70 5.31
C HIS A 239 9.63 1.46 5.58
N ASP A 240 10.38 1.48 6.68
CA ASP A 240 11.15 0.32 7.15
C ASP A 240 10.21 -0.80 7.61
N PRO A 241 10.43 -2.05 7.14
CA PRO A 241 9.55 -3.17 7.49
C PRO A 241 9.62 -3.58 8.97
N VAL A 242 10.58 -3.09 9.74
CA VAL A 242 10.81 -3.46 11.16
C VAL A 242 10.56 -2.27 12.08
N THR A 243 11.16 -1.11 11.79
CA THR A 243 11.08 0.09 12.63
C THR A 243 9.87 0.97 12.33
N TYR A 244 9.23 0.77 11.17
CA TYR A 244 8.11 1.59 10.66
C TYR A 244 8.49 3.02 10.26
N GLU A 245 9.77 3.41 10.40
CA GLU A 245 10.25 4.73 10.07
C GLU A 245 10.20 5.00 8.56
N PRO A 246 9.97 6.25 8.12
CA PRO A 246 10.00 6.59 6.71
C PRO A 246 11.41 6.41 6.13
N LEU A 247 11.49 5.80 4.95
CA LEU A 247 12.73 5.55 4.23
C LEU A 247 12.77 6.33 2.89
N PRO A 248 13.98 6.60 2.36
CA PRO A 248 14.11 7.13 1.01
C PRO A 248 13.84 6.04 -0.04
N GLY A 249 13.43 6.50 -1.22
CA GLY A 249 13.38 5.69 -2.45
C GLY A 249 14.60 5.99 -3.35
N ARG A 250 14.32 6.48 -4.58
CA ARG A 250 15.36 6.97 -5.50
C ARG A 250 16.07 8.20 -4.93
N ALA A 251 17.22 8.57 -5.48
CA ALA A 251 18.03 9.69 -4.98
C ALA A 251 17.22 10.98 -4.70
N TYR A 252 16.24 11.28 -5.54
CA TYR A 252 15.35 12.45 -5.40
C TYR A 252 14.06 12.17 -4.59
N GLU A 253 13.96 11.01 -3.96
CA GLU A 253 12.83 10.62 -3.10
C GLU A 253 13.34 10.42 -1.67
N LEU A 254 13.65 11.53 -1.01
CA LEU A 254 14.16 11.50 0.35
C LEU A 254 13.07 11.05 1.34
N ALA A 255 13.47 10.50 2.48
CA ALA A 255 12.56 10.20 3.57
C ALA A 255 11.72 11.43 3.93
N SER A 256 10.39 11.32 3.90
CA SER A 256 9.49 12.46 3.98
C SER A 256 8.08 12.05 4.38
N LYS A 257 7.28 13.01 4.82
CA LYS A 257 5.81 12.89 4.78
C LYS A 257 5.35 13.09 3.32
N SER A 258 4.49 12.21 2.82
CA SER A 258 3.96 12.31 1.46
C SER A 258 2.59 12.97 1.44
N GLY A 259 2.48 14.11 0.75
CA GLY A 259 1.20 14.76 0.48
C GLY A 259 0.37 14.06 -0.61
N SER A 260 0.97 13.17 -1.38
CA SER A 260 0.32 12.44 -2.47
C SER A 260 -0.19 11.06 -2.03
N GLU A 261 0.70 10.16 -1.65
CA GLU A 261 0.39 8.76 -1.33
C GLU A 261 -0.52 8.64 -0.09
N SER A 262 -0.37 9.53 0.88
CA SER A 262 -1.18 9.54 2.09
C SER A 262 -2.67 9.78 1.84
N VAL A 263 -3.06 10.35 0.70
CA VAL A 263 -4.47 10.53 0.32
C VAL A 263 -5.18 9.19 0.15
N ALA A 264 -4.57 8.28 -0.61
CA ALA A 264 -5.16 6.96 -0.84
C ALA A 264 -5.15 6.10 0.43
N ILE A 265 -4.10 6.22 1.27
CA ILE A 265 -4.04 5.54 2.57
C ILE A 265 -5.19 6.01 3.45
N THR A 266 -5.39 7.33 3.57
CA THR A 266 -6.46 7.91 4.38
C THR A 266 -7.84 7.50 3.86
N ALA A 267 -8.07 7.56 2.55
CA ALA A 267 -9.32 7.13 1.93
C ALA A 267 -9.60 5.65 2.19
N PHE A 268 -8.58 4.79 2.10
CA PHE A 268 -8.72 3.37 2.42
C PHE A 268 -9.09 3.16 3.90
N LEU A 269 -8.40 3.80 4.84
CA LEU A 269 -8.75 3.72 6.26
C LEU A 269 -10.18 4.19 6.54
N MET A 270 -10.64 5.26 5.86
CA MET A 270 -12.03 5.74 5.98
C MET A 270 -13.06 4.75 5.43
N SER A 271 -12.70 3.88 4.47
CA SER A 271 -13.60 2.86 3.91
C SER A 271 -13.79 1.64 4.80
N LEU A 272 -12.93 1.46 5.80
CA LEU A 272 -12.96 0.31 6.71
C LEU A 272 -13.98 0.51 7.85
N PRO A 273 -14.41 -0.58 8.52
CA PRO A 273 -15.11 -0.45 9.79
C PRO A 273 -14.30 0.40 10.77
N GLN A 274 -14.91 1.45 11.31
CA GLN A 274 -14.21 2.46 12.12
C GLN A 274 -14.00 1.95 13.56
N THR A 275 -12.81 1.38 13.82
CA THR A 275 -12.33 1.22 15.20
C THR A 275 -11.77 2.55 15.70
N PRO A 276 -11.63 2.74 17.03
CA PRO A 276 -11.02 3.97 17.57
C PRO A 276 -9.64 4.29 16.97
N GLU A 277 -8.81 3.28 16.70
CA GLU A 277 -7.48 3.43 16.14
C GLU A 277 -7.53 3.86 14.67
N ILE A 278 -8.41 3.24 13.86
CA ILE A 278 -8.59 3.58 12.43
C ILE A 278 -9.16 4.98 12.30
N GLU A 279 -10.21 5.30 13.08
CA GLU A 279 -10.82 6.63 13.08
C GLU A 279 -9.82 7.71 13.49
N HIS A 280 -9.04 7.44 14.56
CA HIS A 280 -8.01 8.36 15.03
C HIS A 280 -6.94 8.62 13.98
N ALA A 281 -6.43 7.57 13.33
CA ALA A 281 -5.42 7.67 12.29
C ALA A 281 -5.93 8.46 11.07
N ALA A 282 -7.13 8.14 10.59
CA ALA A 282 -7.74 8.82 9.45
C ALA A 282 -8.02 10.30 9.75
N LYS A 283 -8.61 10.62 10.92
CA LYS A 283 -8.89 12.00 11.32
C LYS A 283 -7.63 12.82 11.56
N SER A 284 -6.56 12.22 12.09
CA SER A 284 -5.26 12.87 12.25
C SER A 284 -4.65 13.23 10.89
N ALA A 285 -4.73 12.34 9.91
CA ALA A 285 -4.29 12.61 8.54
C ALA A 285 -5.11 13.73 7.88
N LEU A 286 -6.45 13.70 8.01
CA LEU A 286 -7.31 14.78 7.51
C LEU A 286 -6.96 16.13 8.14
N LYS A 287 -6.70 16.15 9.46
CA LYS A 287 -6.27 17.36 10.16
C LYS A 287 -4.93 17.86 9.62
N TRP A 288 -3.97 16.97 9.38
CA TRP A 288 -2.70 17.34 8.80
C TRP A 288 -2.89 17.96 7.40
N PHE A 289 -3.65 17.32 6.50
CA PHE A 289 -3.95 17.86 5.19
C PHE A 289 -4.62 19.23 5.24
N ASP A 290 -5.57 19.42 6.15
CA ASP A 290 -6.27 20.70 6.33
C ASP A 290 -5.33 21.81 6.88
N THR A 291 -4.31 21.41 7.66
CA THR A 291 -3.34 22.35 8.24
C THR A 291 -2.30 22.80 7.21
N VAL A 292 -1.77 21.89 6.38
CA VAL A 292 -0.65 22.19 5.46
C VAL A 292 -1.10 22.60 4.06
N ARG A 293 -2.39 22.72 3.80
CA ARG A 293 -2.91 23.12 2.50
C ARG A 293 -2.54 24.56 2.16
N GLU A 294 -2.18 24.81 0.93
CA GLU A 294 -1.94 26.14 0.39
C GLU A 294 -3.10 26.51 -0.54
N ASP A 295 -3.95 27.45 -0.07
CA ASP A 295 -5.09 27.95 -0.83
C ASP A 295 -4.67 29.12 -1.72
N GLY A 296 -5.30 29.25 -2.89
CA GLY A 296 -5.08 30.38 -3.79
C GLY A 296 -3.87 30.19 -4.71
N THR A 297 -3.31 28.99 -4.78
CA THR A 297 -2.16 28.66 -5.62
C THR A 297 -2.48 27.48 -6.52
N LYS A 298 -2.09 27.57 -7.79
CA LYS A 298 -2.14 26.49 -8.78
C LYS A 298 -0.72 26.06 -9.13
N TYR A 299 -0.48 24.74 -9.16
CA TYR A 299 0.77 24.17 -9.64
C TYR A 299 0.68 23.77 -11.10
N ASN A 300 1.64 24.24 -11.91
CA ASN A 300 1.77 23.91 -13.33
C ASN A 300 3.16 23.29 -13.61
N ARG A 301 3.21 21.96 -13.74
CA ARG A 301 4.45 21.24 -13.97
C ARG A 301 5.14 21.56 -15.31
N GLN A 302 4.37 21.96 -16.32
CA GLN A 302 4.87 22.19 -17.69
C GLN A 302 4.95 23.67 -18.05
N GLY A 303 4.55 24.55 -17.16
CA GLY A 303 4.56 25.99 -17.44
C GLY A 303 5.91 26.65 -17.20
N PRO A 304 6.12 27.86 -17.74
CA PRO A 304 7.28 28.66 -17.40
C PRO A 304 7.25 29.16 -15.95
N VAL A 305 6.05 29.21 -15.35
CA VAL A 305 5.82 29.53 -13.94
C VAL A 305 5.20 28.29 -13.29
N TYR A 306 5.89 27.76 -12.28
CA TYR A 306 5.44 26.51 -11.63
C TYR A 306 4.30 26.74 -10.62
N PHE A 307 4.25 27.89 -9.97
CA PHE A 307 3.23 28.26 -8.98
C PHE A 307 2.62 29.60 -9.37
N GLU A 308 1.33 29.59 -9.65
CA GLU A 308 0.59 30.75 -10.12
C GLU A 308 -0.56 31.08 -9.14
N PRO A 309 -0.84 32.36 -8.88
CA PRO A 309 -2.03 32.74 -8.12
C PRO A 309 -3.31 32.27 -8.81
N ASP A 310 -4.18 31.54 -8.09
CA ASP A 310 -5.48 31.08 -8.57
C ASP A 310 -6.42 30.90 -7.36
N ALA A 311 -7.33 31.84 -7.16
CA ALA A 311 -8.21 31.88 -6.00
C ALA A 311 -9.09 30.62 -5.83
N GLY A 312 -9.35 29.87 -6.92
CA GLY A 312 -10.13 28.64 -6.89
C GLY A 312 -9.30 27.38 -6.58
N SER A 313 -7.98 27.47 -6.60
CA SER A 313 -7.08 26.34 -6.42
C SER A 313 -6.64 26.15 -4.97
N VAL A 314 -6.26 24.91 -4.68
CA VAL A 314 -5.61 24.49 -3.44
C VAL A 314 -4.62 23.40 -3.77
N ILE A 315 -3.43 23.48 -3.20
CA ILE A 315 -2.36 22.50 -3.42
C ILE A 315 -1.80 21.92 -2.13
N TRP A 316 -1.17 20.78 -2.30
CA TRP A 316 -0.27 20.12 -1.38
C TRP A 316 1.00 19.79 -2.12
N TYR A 317 2.15 19.81 -1.40
CA TYR A 317 3.42 19.38 -1.96
C TYR A 317 3.56 17.87 -1.85
N ARG A 318 4.37 17.27 -2.71
CA ARG A 318 4.60 15.83 -2.67
C ARG A 318 5.39 15.42 -1.43
N PHE A 319 6.43 16.18 -1.08
CA PHE A 319 7.30 15.89 0.06
C PHE A 319 7.33 17.02 1.07
N TYR A 320 7.23 16.63 2.35
CA TYR A 320 7.42 17.49 3.52
C TYR A 320 8.45 16.88 4.45
N ASN A 321 9.21 17.70 5.18
CA ASN A 321 10.13 17.21 6.20
C ASN A 321 9.42 16.27 7.18
N VAL A 322 10.13 15.24 7.66
CA VAL A 322 9.56 14.28 8.62
C VAL A 322 9.21 14.98 9.94
N ASP A 323 10.13 15.80 10.45
CA ASP A 323 9.99 16.46 11.76
C ASP A 323 9.22 17.78 11.72
N GLU A 324 9.02 18.34 10.53
CA GLU A 324 8.38 19.65 10.30
C GLU A 324 7.43 19.54 9.11
N ASP A 325 6.44 20.44 9.04
CA ASP A 325 5.50 20.49 7.91
C ASP A 325 5.97 21.47 6.81
N ILE A 326 7.30 21.48 6.57
CA ILE A 326 7.93 22.33 5.55
C ILE A 326 8.11 21.51 4.28
N PRO A 327 7.54 21.95 3.14
CA PRO A 327 7.73 21.28 1.87
C PRO A 327 9.15 21.45 1.34
N PHE A 328 9.60 20.48 0.54
CA PHE A 328 10.90 20.53 -0.11
C PHE A 328 10.89 19.85 -1.47
N TYR A 329 11.93 20.11 -2.24
CA TYR A 329 12.23 19.48 -3.51
C TYR A 329 13.55 18.70 -3.39
N ALA A 330 13.82 17.79 -4.31
CA ALA A 330 15.09 17.06 -4.34
C ALA A 330 15.52 16.78 -5.79
N ASP A 331 16.83 16.61 -6.00
CA ASP A 331 17.38 16.28 -7.29
C ASP A 331 18.13 14.93 -7.25
N ARG A 332 18.69 14.51 -8.37
CA ARG A 332 19.44 13.26 -8.52
C ARG A 332 20.72 13.22 -7.70
N ASP A 333 21.18 14.36 -7.18
CA ASP A 333 22.30 14.44 -6.24
C ASP A 333 21.93 14.05 -4.79
N GLY A 334 20.66 13.74 -4.55
CA GLY A 334 20.16 13.34 -3.22
C GLY A 334 20.07 14.46 -2.21
N LYS A 335 20.14 15.72 -2.64
CA LYS A 335 20.05 16.88 -1.76
C LYS A 335 18.64 17.45 -1.72
N LYS A 336 18.34 18.08 -0.60
CA LYS A 336 17.09 18.80 -0.35
C LYS A 336 17.23 20.25 -0.80
N TYR A 337 16.22 20.76 -1.50
CA TYR A 337 16.10 22.11 -2.00
C TYR A 337 14.79 22.75 -1.55
N MET A 338 14.83 24.03 -1.24
CA MET A 338 13.66 24.77 -0.77
C MET A 338 12.95 25.55 -1.89
N ASN A 339 13.59 25.71 -3.03
CA ASN A 339 13.01 26.33 -4.21
C ASN A 339 13.08 25.36 -5.41
N ILE A 340 11.95 25.21 -6.11
CA ILE A 340 11.87 24.33 -7.28
C ILE A 340 12.83 24.73 -8.40
N LEU A 341 13.20 26.02 -8.48
CA LEU A 341 14.14 26.52 -9.50
C LEU A 341 15.58 26.07 -9.25
N ASP A 342 15.91 25.60 -8.04
CA ASP A 342 17.25 25.13 -7.68
C ASP A 342 17.52 23.69 -8.08
N ILE A 343 16.48 22.92 -8.46
CA ILE A 343 16.63 21.56 -9.00
C ILE A 343 16.73 21.59 -10.54
N SER A 344 17.25 20.51 -11.12
CA SER A 344 17.42 20.39 -12.57
C SER A 344 16.10 20.48 -13.33
N GLU A 345 16.14 20.99 -14.55
CA GLU A 345 14.98 21.10 -15.42
C GLU A 345 14.29 19.74 -15.64
N GLU A 346 15.08 18.69 -15.81
CA GLU A 346 14.59 17.32 -15.95
C GLU A 346 13.74 16.91 -14.74
N ARG A 347 14.15 17.27 -13.52
CA ARG A 347 13.36 16.96 -12.32
C ARG A 347 12.16 17.88 -12.16
N ARG A 348 12.27 19.16 -12.51
CA ARG A 348 11.12 20.08 -12.48
C ARG A 348 9.96 19.58 -13.33
N HIS A 349 10.23 19.16 -14.55
CA HIS A 349 9.21 18.71 -15.51
C HIS A 349 8.90 17.22 -15.41
N GLY A 350 9.87 16.40 -15.03
CA GLY A 350 9.73 14.94 -14.98
C GLY A 350 9.06 14.39 -13.71
N TYR A 351 8.72 15.26 -12.72
CA TYR A 351 8.16 14.82 -11.46
C TYR A 351 7.04 15.73 -10.97
N SER A 352 6.03 15.17 -10.32
CA SER A 352 4.89 15.93 -9.81
C SER A 352 5.16 16.40 -8.37
N TRP A 353 5.71 17.62 -8.22
CA TRP A 353 6.14 18.17 -6.93
C TRP A 353 5.00 18.72 -6.07
N ALA A 354 3.90 19.12 -6.70
CA ALA A 354 2.71 19.59 -6.02
C ALA A 354 1.44 19.23 -6.82
N GLY A 355 0.29 19.38 -6.21
CA GLY A 355 -1.00 19.15 -6.85
C GLY A 355 -2.17 19.28 -5.88
N SER A 356 -3.38 19.23 -6.40
CA SER A 356 -4.62 19.29 -5.60
C SER A 356 -4.94 17.96 -4.90
N TYR A 357 -3.91 17.26 -4.40
CA TYR A 357 -3.98 15.87 -3.99
C TYR A 357 -5.11 15.53 -3.01
N ALA A 358 -5.25 16.25 -1.91
CA ALA A 358 -6.23 15.95 -0.87
C ALA A 358 -7.55 16.72 -1.01
N ARG A 359 -7.74 17.53 -2.08
CA ARG A 359 -8.97 18.34 -2.24
C ARG A 359 -10.24 17.52 -2.14
N ASN A 360 -10.34 16.45 -2.94
CA ASN A 360 -11.54 15.62 -2.99
C ASN A 360 -11.72 14.81 -1.70
N LEU A 361 -10.63 14.38 -1.07
CA LEU A 361 -10.67 13.67 0.21
C LEU A 361 -11.24 14.57 1.32
N LEU A 362 -10.71 15.78 1.48
CA LEU A 362 -11.19 16.74 2.48
C LEU A 362 -12.63 17.18 2.21
N LYS A 363 -12.97 17.45 0.95
CA LYS A 363 -14.32 17.79 0.54
C LYS A 363 -15.31 16.71 0.98
N LEU A 364 -15.05 15.47 0.59
CA LEU A 364 -15.91 14.31 0.85
C LEU A 364 -16.03 14.02 2.35
N ALA A 365 -14.92 14.06 3.09
CA ALA A 365 -14.92 13.88 4.54
C ALA A 365 -15.75 14.96 5.26
N SER A 366 -15.70 16.20 4.78
CA SER A 366 -16.47 17.30 5.34
C SER A 366 -17.96 17.24 5.00
N GLU A 367 -18.31 16.96 3.75
CA GLU A 367 -19.70 16.86 3.28
C GLU A 367 -20.47 15.74 3.98
N GLN A 368 -19.78 14.65 4.33
CA GLN A 368 -20.37 13.53 5.06
C GLN A 368 -20.28 13.66 6.59
N GLY A 369 -19.81 14.79 7.11
CA GLY A 369 -19.72 15.03 8.54
C GLY A 369 -18.66 14.22 9.29
N TYR A 370 -17.76 13.55 8.58
CA TYR A 370 -16.67 12.76 9.18
C TYR A 370 -15.55 13.63 9.74
N TYR A 371 -15.28 14.76 9.08
CA TYR A 371 -14.28 15.74 9.48
C TYR A 371 -14.79 17.17 9.30
N LYS A 372 -14.52 18.04 10.28
CA LYS A 372 -14.86 19.48 10.19
C LYS A 372 -13.62 20.26 9.74
N LEU A 373 -13.69 20.84 8.57
CA LEU A 373 -12.62 21.70 8.05
C LEU A 373 -12.38 22.94 8.94
N SER A 374 -11.12 23.35 9.08
CA SER A 374 -10.73 24.59 9.78
C SER A 374 -11.24 25.85 9.08
N LYS A 375 -11.27 25.81 7.74
CA LYS A 375 -11.87 26.83 6.87
C LYS A 375 -12.42 26.16 5.60
N PRO A 376 -13.42 26.72 4.92
CA PRO A 376 -13.93 26.15 3.66
C PRO A 376 -12.83 25.96 2.62
N LEU A 377 -13.01 24.96 1.74
CA LEU A 377 -12.15 24.83 0.56
C LEU A 377 -12.45 25.97 -0.44
N PRO A 378 -11.45 26.46 -1.20
CA PRO A 378 -11.69 27.41 -2.28
C PRO A 378 -12.76 26.89 -3.25
N LYS A 379 -13.62 27.78 -3.72
CA LYS A 379 -14.61 27.45 -4.76
C LYS A 379 -13.90 27.34 -6.10
N SER A 380 -13.95 26.18 -6.73
CA SER A 380 -13.44 25.95 -8.10
C SER A 380 -14.36 26.59 -9.13
#